data_885d7270b0792187b18e0f57ac3965fe
#
_entry.id   885d7270b0792187b18e0f57ac3965fe
#
_cell.length_a   1.000
_cell.length_b   1.000
_cell.length_c   1.000
_cell.angle_alpha   90.00
_cell.angle_beta   90.00
_cell.angle_gamma   90.00
#
_symmetry.space_group_name_H-M   'P 1'
#
loop_
_entity.id
_entity.type
_entity.pdbx_description
1 polymer ?
#
loop_
_entity_poly.entity_id
_entity_poly.type
_entity_poly.pdbx_seq_one_letter_code
_entity_poly.pdbx_strand_id
1 'polypeptide(L)'
;MNSPIQAVIFDWAGTIVDFGSFAPTSIFVEAFKQGFDFEISLXXXXXXXXXEPMGLGKWQHIEAVGKLPTVAQRWQKQFGRPMQASDIDAIYAAFMPLQIAKVADHAAPIPHSLEVVEQIRSRGIKIGSCSGYPRQVMDVLIAAAADYGYRPDYVVATDDLAQGGRPAPFMALKNVIELGVTDVRACVKVDDALPGIEEGHNAGMWTVGLLLSGNEAGLTLEEYQHADDQTLQAARERAQAKLQQAKPHYLIDTVADLPAVLAQIEQRLLAGERP
;
A
#
# COMPACT_ATOMS: atom_id res chain seq x y z
N MET A 1 9.45 30.25 2.49
CA MET A 1 8.68 30.20 3.74
C MET A 1 8.31 28.76 4.05
N ASN A 2 8.49 28.37 5.31
CA ASN A 2 8.21 27.00 5.69
C ASN A 2 6.71 26.75 5.82
N SER A 3 6.32 25.53 5.44
CA SER A 3 4.95 25.09 5.54
C SER A 3 4.56 24.82 6.99
N PRO A 4 3.28 24.98 7.36
CA PRO A 4 2.82 24.49 8.66
C PRO A 4 2.79 22.96 8.71
N ILE A 5 2.84 22.28 7.57
CA ILE A 5 2.97 20.81 7.55
C ILE A 5 4.42 20.46 7.86
N GLN A 6 4.64 19.56 8.81
CA GLN A 6 5.99 19.17 9.19
C GLN A 6 6.49 17.94 8.46
N ALA A 7 5.60 17.00 8.15
CA ALA A 7 5.99 15.78 7.45
C ALA A 7 4.83 15.20 6.66
N VAL A 8 5.17 14.57 5.54
CA VAL A 8 4.25 13.72 4.80
C VAL A 8 4.79 12.31 4.89
N ILE A 9 3.95 11.36 5.28
CA ILE A 9 4.34 9.98 5.50
C ILE A 9 3.61 9.13 4.48
N PHE A 10 4.38 8.54 3.57
CA PHE A 10 3.85 7.80 2.42
C PHE A 10 3.90 6.31 2.65
N ASP A 11 2.86 5.62 2.21
CA ASP A 11 2.94 4.19 1.91
C ASP A 11 3.83 4.01 0.67
N TRP A 12 4.11 2.77 0.33
CA TRP A 12 5.00 2.44 -0.79
C TRP A 12 4.22 1.95 -2.01
N ALA A 13 3.92 0.64 -2.06
CA ALA A 13 3.25 0.05 -3.23
C ALA A 13 1.88 0.68 -3.43
N GLY A 14 1.58 1.13 -4.64
CA GLY A 14 0.29 1.75 -4.96
C GLY A 14 0.21 3.21 -4.56
N THR A 15 1.24 3.75 -3.94
CA THR A 15 1.28 5.15 -3.51
C THR A 15 2.40 5.90 -4.21
N ILE A 16 3.65 5.43 -4.08
CA ILE A 16 4.82 6.04 -4.73
C ILE A 16 5.37 5.15 -5.82
N VAL A 17 5.34 3.83 -5.62
CA VAL A 17 5.85 2.85 -6.58
C VAL A 17 4.77 1.82 -6.86
N ASP A 18 4.97 1.02 -7.89
CA ASP A 18 4.12 -0.15 -8.18
C ASP A 18 2.68 0.27 -8.43
N PHE A 19 2.44 0.95 -9.55
CA PHE A 19 1.08 1.35 -9.92
C PHE A 19 0.17 0.12 -9.95
N GLY A 20 -0.95 0.20 -9.21
CA GLY A 20 -1.88 -0.91 -9.07
C GLY A 20 -1.59 -1.82 -7.91
N SER A 21 -0.43 -1.65 -7.28
CA SER A 21 -0.02 -2.47 -6.12
C SER A 21 -0.10 -3.95 -6.46
N PHE A 22 0.52 -4.35 -7.57
CA PHE A 22 0.40 -5.72 -8.07
C PHE A 22 1.43 -6.68 -7.48
N ALA A 23 2.52 -6.17 -6.87
CA ALA A 23 3.53 -7.06 -6.33
C ALA A 23 2.95 -8.08 -5.35
N PRO A 24 2.13 -7.67 -4.36
CA PRO A 24 1.62 -8.67 -3.42
C PRO A 24 0.80 -9.77 -4.08
N THR A 25 -0.09 -9.40 -5.03
CA THR A 25 -0.93 -10.42 -5.67
C THR A 25 -0.13 -11.34 -6.57
N SER A 26 0.85 -10.81 -7.30
CA SER A 26 1.65 -11.67 -8.18
C SER A 26 2.47 -12.67 -7.38
N ILE A 27 2.92 -12.29 -6.18
CA ILE A 27 3.66 -13.20 -5.33
C ILE A 27 2.76 -14.33 -4.82
N PHE A 28 1.48 -14.04 -4.51
CA PHE A 28 0.53 -15.09 -4.16
C PHE A 28 0.39 -16.10 -5.28
N VAL A 29 0.21 -15.63 -6.51
CA VAL A 29 0.08 -16.49 -7.68
C VAL A 29 1.29 -17.40 -7.81
N GLU A 30 2.48 -16.79 -7.69
CA GLU A 30 3.72 -17.53 -7.86
C GLU A 30 3.94 -18.55 -6.74
N ALA A 31 3.56 -18.21 -5.51
CA ALA A 31 3.75 -19.11 -4.37
C ALA A 31 2.89 -20.36 -4.52
N PHE A 32 1.65 -20.21 -4.94
CA PHE A 32 0.80 -21.38 -5.19
C PHE A 32 1.35 -22.22 -6.35
N LYS A 33 1.85 -21.56 -7.38
CA LYS A 33 2.41 -22.27 -8.54
C LYS A 33 3.65 -23.05 -8.17
N GLN A 34 4.58 -22.43 -7.43
CA GLN A 34 5.82 -23.10 -7.05
C GLN A 34 5.58 -24.23 -6.06
N GLY A 35 4.69 -24.00 -5.11
CA GLY A 35 4.47 -24.99 -4.06
C GLY A 35 3.72 -26.22 -4.53
N PHE A 36 2.72 -26.03 -5.39
CA PHE A 36 1.79 -27.10 -5.71
C PHE A 36 1.41 -27.19 -7.20
N ASP A 37 2.07 -26.40 -8.05
CA ASP A 37 1.70 -26.31 -9.47
C ASP A 37 0.21 -25.99 -9.61
N PHE A 38 -0.28 -25.12 -8.76
CA PHE A 38 -1.69 -24.77 -8.69
C PHE A 38 -1.86 -23.32 -9.19
N GLU A 39 -2.67 -23.15 -10.23
CA GLU A 39 -2.87 -21.85 -10.86
C GLU A 39 -3.93 -21.05 -10.12
N ILE A 40 -3.59 -19.80 -9.77
CA ILE A 40 -4.56 -18.83 -9.26
C ILE A 40 -4.47 -17.62 -10.19
N SER A 41 -5.63 -17.19 -10.70
CA SER A 41 -5.66 -16.05 -11.61
C SER A 41 -5.49 -14.74 -10.84
N LEU A 42 -4.73 -13.87 -11.39
CA LEU A 42 -4.64 -12.50 -10.83
C LEU A 42 -6.00 -11.79 -10.81
N UNK A 43 -6.51 -12.01 -11.76
CA UNK A 43 -7.82 -11.40 -11.85
C UNK A 43 -8.81 -11.93 -10.87
N UNK A 44 -8.84 -12.96 -10.78
CA UNK A 44 -9.65 -13.61 -9.84
C UNK A 44 -9.11 -13.58 -8.46
N UNK A 45 -8.00 -13.56 -8.54
CA UNK A 45 -7.27 -13.51 -7.36
C UNK A 45 -7.12 -12.12 -6.83
N UNK A 46 -7.07 -11.44 -7.62
CA UNK A 46 -6.90 -10.12 -7.28
C UNK A 46 -8.10 -9.49 -6.70
N UNK A 47 -8.92 -9.73 -7.33
CA UNK A 47 -10.14 -9.23 -6.87
C UNK A 47 -10.64 -9.97 -5.66
N UNK A 48 -10.77 -10.86 -5.82
CA UNK A 48 -11.30 -11.68 -4.81
C UNK A 48 -10.27 -12.30 -3.90
N UNK A 49 -9.52 -12.56 -4.30
CA UNK A 49 -8.60 -13.34 -3.59
C UNK A 49 -7.56 -12.54 -2.85
N UNK A 50 -7.21 -11.86 -3.45
CA UNK A 50 -6.18 -11.17 -2.88
C UNK A 50 -6.57 -9.86 -2.33
N UNK A 51 -7.48 -9.48 -2.89
CA UNK A 51 -7.97 -8.23 -2.46
C UNK A 51 -8.88 -8.33 -1.24
N GLU A 52 -9.64 -9.20 -1.22
CA GLU A 52 -10.60 -9.31 -0.11
C GLU A 52 -9.91 -9.59 1.23
N PRO A 53 -9.04 -10.55 1.30
CA PRO A 53 -8.36 -10.81 2.58
C PRO A 53 -7.20 -9.88 2.88
N MET A 54 -6.97 -8.85 2.09
CA MET A 54 -5.88 -7.92 2.35
C MET A 54 -5.98 -7.34 3.77
N GLY A 55 -4.85 -7.22 4.41
CA GLY A 55 -4.79 -6.76 5.80
C GLY A 55 -4.59 -7.88 6.80
N LEU A 56 -4.83 -9.10 6.38
CA LEU A 56 -4.56 -10.26 7.23
C LEU A 56 -3.06 -10.57 7.22
N GLY A 57 -2.59 -11.29 8.23
CA GLY A 57 -1.25 -11.86 8.19
C GLY A 57 -1.12 -12.79 6.99
N LYS A 58 0.11 -13.02 6.51
CA LYS A 58 0.30 -13.78 5.28
C LYS A 58 -0.24 -15.22 5.38
N TRP A 59 -0.03 -15.87 6.51
CA TRP A 59 -0.53 -17.24 6.67
C TRP A 59 -2.05 -17.27 6.57
N GLN A 60 -2.70 -16.36 7.31
CA GLN A 60 -4.15 -16.27 7.29
C GLN A 60 -4.68 -15.83 5.93
N HIS A 61 -3.92 -15.01 5.23
CA HIS A 61 -4.29 -14.57 3.90
C HIS A 61 -4.30 -15.78 2.93
N ILE A 62 -3.27 -16.62 3.01
CA ILE A 62 -3.20 -17.83 2.19
C ILE A 62 -4.38 -18.75 2.50
N GLU A 63 -4.67 -18.91 3.79
CA GLU A 63 -5.81 -19.73 4.21
C GLU A 63 -7.11 -19.19 3.63
N ALA A 64 -7.31 -17.87 3.71
CA ALA A 64 -8.54 -17.26 3.21
C ALA A 64 -8.68 -17.44 1.70
N VAL A 65 -7.59 -17.31 0.95
CA VAL A 65 -7.62 -17.53 -0.49
C VAL A 65 -8.02 -18.99 -0.77
N GLY A 66 -7.47 -19.93 -0.01
CA GLY A 66 -7.78 -21.35 -0.20
C GLY A 66 -9.22 -21.69 0.11
N LYS A 67 -9.91 -20.88 0.91
CA LYS A 67 -11.31 -21.10 1.24
C LYS A 67 -12.29 -20.45 0.28
N LEU A 68 -11.80 -19.62 -0.65
CA LEU A 68 -12.69 -19.07 -1.68
C LEU A 68 -13.34 -20.23 -2.44
N PRO A 69 -14.66 -20.17 -2.67
CA PRO A 69 -15.34 -21.36 -3.23
C PRO A 69 -14.73 -21.92 -4.50
N THR A 70 -14.38 -21.09 -5.46
CA THR A 70 -13.81 -21.58 -6.70
C THR A 70 -12.42 -22.18 -6.48
N VAL A 71 -11.63 -21.59 -5.60
CA VAL A 71 -10.31 -22.11 -5.28
C VAL A 71 -10.42 -23.44 -4.55
N ALA A 72 -11.32 -23.50 -3.55
CA ALA A 72 -11.51 -24.72 -2.76
C ALA A 72 -11.96 -25.88 -3.65
N GLN A 73 -12.89 -25.62 -4.60
CA GLN A 73 -13.38 -26.66 -5.50
C GLN A 73 -12.25 -27.18 -6.39
N ARG A 74 -11.45 -26.26 -6.95
CA ARG A 74 -10.35 -26.66 -7.82
C ARG A 74 -9.26 -27.39 -7.06
N TRP A 75 -9.01 -27.00 -5.79
CA TRP A 75 -8.04 -27.69 -4.96
C TRP A 75 -8.48 -29.13 -4.70
N GLN A 76 -9.76 -29.29 -4.33
CA GLN A 76 -10.32 -30.62 -4.10
C GLN A 76 -10.19 -31.49 -5.35
N LYS A 77 -10.49 -30.90 -6.53
CA LYS A 77 -10.40 -31.65 -7.78
C LYS A 77 -8.97 -32.08 -8.08
N GLN A 78 -7.99 -31.16 -7.85
CA GLN A 78 -6.61 -31.44 -8.20
C GLN A 78 -5.94 -32.41 -7.21
N PHE A 79 -6.22 -32.26 -5.92
CA PHE A 79 -5.50 -33.00 -4.87
C PHE A 79 -6.35 -34.06 -4.18
N GLY A 80 -7.65 -34.13 -4.45
CA GLY A 80 -8.53 -35.12 -3.87
C GLY A 80 -8.85 -34.91 -2.40
N ARG A 81 -8.58 -33.72 -1.87
CA ARG A 81 -8.82 -33.41 -0.48
C ARG A 81 -8.84 -31.88 -0.31
N PRO A 82 -9.41 -31.38 0.79
CA PRO A 82 -9.36 -29.94 1.04
C PRO A 82 -7.95 -29.48 1.40
N MET A 83 -7.70 -28.18 1.24
CA MET A 83 -6.44 -27.58 1.67
C MET A 83 -6.29 -27.72 3.17
N GLN A 84 -5.11 -28.15 3.60
CA GLN A 84 -4.79 -28.40 5.00
C GLN A 84 -3.75 -27.38 5.49
N ALA A 85 -3.58 -27.30 6.80
CA ALA A 85 -2.61 -26.38 7.41
C ALA A 85 -1.19 -26.64 6.89
N SER A 86 -0.84 -27.91 6.64
CA SER A 86 0.49 -28.22 6.10
C SER A 86 0.68 -27.65 4.69
N ASP A 87 -0.39 -27.60 3.91
CA ASP A 87 -0.33 -26.97 2.58
C ASP A 87 -0.08 -25.46 2.70
N ILE A 88 -0.78 -24.83 3.64
CA ILE A 88 -0.61 -23.40 3.90
C ILE A 88 0.81 -23.12 4.36
N ASP A 89 1.34 -23.96 5.25
CA ASP A 89 2.72 -23.84 5.72
C ASP A 89 3.70 -23.88 4.54
N ALA A 90 3.49 -24.79 3.60
CA ALA A 90 4.38 -24.93 2.46
C ALA A 90 4.32 -23.71 1.54
N ILE A 91 3.12 -23.18 1.30
CA ILE A 91 2.96 -21.98 0.47
C ILE A 91 3.60 -20.79 1.18
N TYR A 92 3.35 -20.65 2.48
CA TYR A 92 3.90 -19.56 3.27
C TYR A 92 5.43 -19.59 3.28
N ALA A 93 6.02 -20.78 3.35
CA ALA A 93 7.47 -20.91 3.35
C ALA A 93 8.09 -20.40 2.05
N ALA A 94 7.36 -20.47 0.94
CA ALA A 94 7.84 -19.96 -0.33
C ALA A 94 7.70 -18.46 -0.46
N PHE A 95 6.89 -17.83 0.38
CA PHE A 95 6.50 -16.44 0.21
C PHE A 95 7.66 -15.47 0.36
N MET A 96 8.42 -15.59 1.46
CA MET A 96 9.48 -14.62 1.74
C MET A 96 10.57 -14.62 0.65
N PRO A 97 11.09 -15.80 0.24
CA PRO A 97 12.07 -15.79 -0.85
C PRO A 97 11.51 -15.19 -2.15
N LEU A 98 10.23 -15.44 -2.44
CA LEU A 98 9.62 -14.87 -3.63
C LEU A 98 9.48 -13.36 -3.53
N GLN A 99 9.08 -12.85 -2.38
CA GLN A 99 8.99 -11.41 -2.20
C GLN A 99 10.35 -10.77 -2.40
N ILE A 100 11.39 -11.34 -1.79
CA ILE A 100 12.74 -10.81 -1.91
C ILE A 100 13.18 -10.84 -3.37
N ALA A 101 12.88 -11.92 -4.09
CA ALA A 101 13.30 -12.08 -5.48
C ALA A 101 12.56 -11.16 -6.44
N LYS A 102 11.32 -10.83 -6.14
CA LYS A 102 10.44 -10.17 -7.12
C LYS A 102 10.14 -8.70 -6.83
N VAL A 103 10.33 -8.24 -5.59
CA VAL A 103 9.84 -6.91 -5.23
C VAL A 103 10.56 -5.81 -6.01
N ALA A 104 11.83 -6.02 -6.37
CA ALA A 104 12.58 -5.02 -7.14
C ALA A 104 11.96 -4.77 -8.52
N ASP A 105 11.25 -5.75 -9.07
CA ASP A 105 10.57 -5.59 -10.36
C ASP A 105 9.40 -4.61 -10.28
N HIS A 106 8.99 -4.26 -9.06
CA HIS A 106 7.85 -3.38 -8.82
C HIS A 106 8.27 -2.08 -8.14
N ALA A 107 9.49 -1.61 -8.44
CA ALA A 107 10.04 -0.41 -7.81
C ALA A 107 9.88 0.85 -8.66
N ALA A 108 9.32 0.75 -9.87
CA ALA A 108 9.19 1.91 -10.74
C ALA A 108 8.25 2.94 -10.11
N PRO A 109 8.65 4.21 -10.09
CA PRO A 109 7.81 5.25 -9.48
C PRO A 109 6.52 5.45 -10.27
N ILE A 110 5.46 5.69 -9.52
CA ILE A 110 4.17 6.09 -10.10
C ILE A 110 4.37 7.47 -10.75
N PRO A 111 3.74 7.72 -11.92
CA PRO A 111 3.96 8.99 -12.61
C PRO A 111 3.78 10.20 -11.70
N HIS A 112 4.71 11.13 -11.80
CA HIS A 112 4.78 12.38 -11.07
C HIS A 112 5.16 12.25 -9.60
N SER A 113 5.33 11.02 -9.09
CA SER A 113 5.61 10.86 -7.67
C SER A 113 6.94 11.50 -7.26
N LEU A 114 7.98 11.35 -8.07
CA LEU A 114 9.27 11.93 -7.73
C LEU A 114 9.23 13.45 -7.73
N GLU A 115 8.50 14.04 -8.68
CA GLU A 115 8.32 15.49 -8.74
C GLU A 115 7.59 16.01 -7.52
N VAL A 116 6.54 15.29 -7.10
CA VAL A 116 5.75 15.69 -5.94
C VAL A 116 6.61 15.63 -4.69
N VAL A 117 7.37 14.56 -4.52
CA VAL A 117 8.25 14.43 -3.36
C VAL A 117 9.25 15.59 -3.30
N GLU A 118 9.84 15.95 -4.47
CA GLU A 118 10.77 17.07 -4.49
C GLU A 118 10.11 18.39 -4.17
N GLN A 119 8.89 18.62 -4.67
CA GLN A 119 8.15 19.83 -4.33
C GLN A 119 7.92 19.92 -2.82
N ILE A 120 7.52 18.81 -2.21
CA ILE A 120 7.28 18.76 -0.78
C ILE A 120 8.58 19.06 -0.02
N ARG A 121 9.65 18.40 -0.42
CA ARG A 121 10.95 18.57 0.23
C ARG A 121 11.44 20.02 0.13
N SER A 122 11.21 20.66 -1.00
CA SER A 122 11.66 22.04 -1.22
C SER A 122 10.97 23.03 -0.29
N ARG A 123 9.86 22.64 0.32
CA ARG A 123 9.12 23.49 1.24
C ARG A 123 9.49 23.23 2.70
N GLY A 124 10.55 22.45 2.94
CA GLY A 124 11.01 22.13 4.27
C GLY A 124 10.22 21.06 4.99
N ILE A 125 9.41 20.30 4.24
CA ILE A 125 8.59 19.22 4.80
C ILE A 125 9.39 17.92 4.71
N LYS A 126 9.41 17.16 5.80
CA LYS A 126 10.11 15.88 5.84
C LYS A 126 9.29 14.80 5.14
N ILE A 127 10.00 13.82 4.61
CA ILE A 127 9.37 12.69 3.89
C ILE A 127 9.61 11.42 4.69
N GLY A 128 8.54 10.90 5.29
CA GLY A 128 8.60 9.60 5.96
C GLY A 128 7.92 8.54 5.13
N SER A 129 8.00 7.29 5.59
CA SER A 129 7.31 6.22 4.89
C SER A 129 7.09 5.02 5.79
N CYS A 130 6.06 4.24 5.43
CA CYS A 130 5.68 3.00 6.11
C CYS A 130 5.30 1.97 5.06
N SER A 131 5.52 0.72 5.36
CA SER A 131 5.14 -0.34 4.44
C SER A 131 4.60 -1.55 5.18
N GLY A 132 3.65 -2.24 4.56
CA GLY A 132 3.21 -3.53 5.04
C GLY A 132 4.18 -4.67 4.74
N TYR A 133 5.25 -4.39 3.99
CA TYR A 133 6.27 -5.39 3.73
C TYR A 133 7.21 -5.52 4.94
N PRO A 134 7.74 -6.72 5.16
CA PRO A 134 8.76 -6.88 6.21
C PRO A 134 10.10 -6.27 5.81
N ARG A 135 10.95 -6.07 6.80
CA ARG A 135 12.25 -5.39 6.60
C ARG A 135 13.10 -6.04 5.53
N GLN A 136 13.15 -7.37 5.51
CA GLN A 136 13.95 -8.08 4.50
C GLN A 136 13.53 -7.72 3.08
N VAL A 137 12.22 -7.61 2.86
CA VAL A 137 11.68 -7.23 1.55
C VAL A 137 11.94 -5.75 1.29
N MET A 138 11.71 -4.93 2.31
CA MET A 138 11.88 -3.48 2.15
C MET A 138 13.32 -3.10 1.81
N ASP A 139 14.31 -3.80 2.37
CA ASP A 139 15.69 -3.45 2.04
C ASP A 139 15.96 -3.59 0.55
N VAL A 140 15.36 -4.58 -0.10
CA VAL A 140 15.50 -4.74 -1.55
C VAL A 140 14.75 -3.63 -2.27
N LEU A 141 13.54 -3.34 -1.86
CA LEU A 141 12.71 -2.32 -2.51
C LEU A 141 13.32 -0.93 -2.35
N ILE A 142 13.81 -0.62 -1.15
CA ILE A 142 14.43 0.69 -0.88
C ILE A 142 15.60 0.92 -1.84
N ALA A 143 16.46 -0.10 -2.00
CA ALA A 143 17.62 0.02 -2.89
C ALA A 143 17.19 0.21 -4.35
N ALA A 144 16.19 -0.57 -4.79
CA ALA A 144 15.71 -0.48 -6.16
C ALA A 144 15.05 0.87 -6.43
N ALA A 145 14.27 1.38 -5.47
CA ALA A 145 13.60 2.67 -5.64
C ALA A 145 14.63 3.81 -5.62
N ALA A 146 15.69 3.68 -4.83
CA ALA A 146 16.75 4.70 -4.80
C ALA A 146 17.41 4.84 -6.15
N ASP A 147 17.56 3.72 -6.88
CA ASP A 147 18.11 3.78 -8.24
C ASP A 147 17.24 4.60 -9.18
N TYR A 148 15.94 4.66 -8.92
CA TYR A 148 15.03 5.51 -9.68
C TYR A 148 15.02 6.96 -9.19
N GLY A 149 15.56 7.21 -8.00
CA GLY A 149 15.60 8.55 -7.43
C GLY A 149 14.69 8.77 -6.22
N TYR A 150 14.06 7.71 -5.70
CA TYR A 150 13.20 7.87 -4.53
C TYR A 150 13.95 7.50 -3.26
N ARG A 151 14.18 8.50 -2.42
CA ARG A 151 14.91 8.34 -1.15
C ARG A 151 14.17 9.08 -0.04
N PRO A 152 13.19 8.44 0.59
CA PRO A 152 12.53 9.08 1.73
C PRO A 152 13.52 9.27 2.88
N ASP A 153 13.18 10.19 3.80
CA ASP A 153 14.06 10.48 4.93
C ASP A 153 14.03 9.36 5.96
N TYR A 154 12.95 8.60 6.04
CA TYR A 154 12.85 7.48 6.97
C TYR A 154 11.90 6.42 6.42
N VAL A 155 12.15 5.16 6.77
CA VAL A 155 11.33 4.03 6.33
C VAL A 155 11.10 3.09 7.51
N VAL A 156 9.84 2.74 7.75
CA VAL A 156 9.49 1.75 8.76
C VAL A 156 8.81 0.57 8.07
N ALA A 157 9.35 -0.62 8.29
CA ALA A 157 8.78 -1.86 7.78
C ALA A 157 7.84 -2.48 8.82
N THR A 158 6.95 -3.35 8.36
CA THR A 158 5.87 -3.84 9.22
C THR A 158 6.39 -4.60 10.45
N ASP A 159 7.56 -5.20 10.37
CA ASP A 159 8.13 -5.98 11.49
C ASP A 159 9.25 -5.27 12.21
N ASP A 160 9.45 -3.97 11.97
CA ASP A 160 10.46 -3.20 12.69
C ASP A 160 10.12 -3.02 14.15
N LEU A 161 8.83 -2.97 14.47
CA LEU A 161 8.37 -2.68 15.83
C LEU A 161 7.64 -3.88 16.40
N ALA A 162 7.96 -4.23 17.64
CA ALA A 162 7.31 -5.34 18.32
C ALA A 162 5.81 -5.12 18.48
N GLN A 163 5.39 -3.86 18.53
CA GLN A 163 3.98 -3.51 18.69
C GLN A 163 3.13 -3.86 17.47
N GLY A 164 3.76 -4.07 16.32
CA GLY A 164 3.07 -4.52 15.14
C GLY A 164 2.73 -3.42 14.15
N GLY A 165 2.05 -3.84 13.10
CA GLY A 165 1.72 -2.99 11.97
C GLY A 165 0.30 -2.47 11.96
N ARG A 166 -0.16 -2.15 10.78
CA ARG A 166 -1.47 -1.54 10.54
C ARG A 166 -2.60 -2.41 11.03
N PRO A 167 -3.69 -1.83 11.48
CA PRO A 167 -4.02 -0.40 11.46
C PRO A 167 -3.51 0.39 12.66
N ALA A 168 -2.68 -0.24 13.51
CA ALA A 168 -2.09 0.47 14.63
C ALA A 168 -1.21 1.62 14.13
N PRO A 169 -1.04 2.66 14.93
CA PRO A 169 -0.35 3.88 14.47
C PRO A 169 1.17 3.83 14.60
N PHE A 170 1.73 2.72 15.04
CA PHE A 170 3.10 2.72 15.54
C PHE A 170 4.14 3.04 14.48
N MET A 171 3.96 2.54 13.25
CA MET A 171 4.92 2.85 12.19
C MET A 171 4.89 4.35 11.84
N ALA A 172 3.70 4.94 11.80
CA ALA A 172 3.58 6.38 11.56
C ALA A 172 4.21 7.17 12.69
N LEU A 173 3.98 6.75 13.93
CA LEU A 173 4.54 7.44 15.10
C LEU A 173 6.06 7.28 15.16
N LYS A 174 6.59 6.16 14.73
CA LYS A 174 8.05 5.98 14.65
C LYS A 174 8.65 7.01 13.68
N ASN A 175 7.99 7.26 12.56
CA ASN A 175 8.40 8.32 11.66
C ASN A 175 8.42 9.68 12.37
N VAL A 176 7.39 9.97 13.15
CA VAL A 176 7.31 11.23 13.90
C VAL A 176 8.54 11.39 14.79
N ILE A 177 8.89 10.33 15.52
CA ILE A 177 10.03 10.36 16.44
C ILE A 177 11.33 10.59 15.66
N GLU A 178 11.55 9.78 14.63
CA GLU A 178 12.83 9.79 13.92
C GLU A 178 13.02 11.04 13.08
N LEU A 179 11.93 11.62 12.58
CA LEU A 179 12.01 12.84 11.77
C LEU A 179 12.01 14.10 12.61
N GLY A 180 11.82 13.97 13.93
CA GLY A 180 11.83 15.12 14.81
C GLY A 180 10.59 15.98 14.69
N VAL A 181 9.48 15.38 14.32
CA VAL A 181 8.21 16.09 14.22
C VAL A 181 7.70 16.42 15.62
N THR A 182 7.24 17.62 15.82
CA THR A 182 6.79 18.07 17.15
C THR A 182 5.29 17.99 17.34
N ASP A 183 4.52 17.79 16.26
CA ASP A 183 3.05 17.80 16.35
C ASP A 183 2.49 16.84 15.29
N VAL A 184 1.90 15.73 15.75
CA VAL A 184 1.33 14.77 14.81
C VAL A 184 0.21 15.38 13.97
N ARG A 185 -0.44 16.42 14.50
CA ARG A 185 -1.52 17.09 13.77
C ARG A 185 -1.00 17.91 12.59
N ALA A 186 0.31 18.08 12.49
CA ALA A 186 0.95 18.74 11.35
C ALA A 186 1.50 17.72 10.35
N CYS A 187 1.11 16.47 10.45
CA CYS A 187 1.54 15.41 9.54
C CYS A 187 0.39 14.97 8.65
N VAL A 188 0.76 14.48 7.46
CA VAL A 188 -0.19 13.95 6.49
C VAL A 188 0.22 12.52 6.15
N LYS A 189 -0.71 11.58 6.28
CA LYS A 189 -0.49 10.18 5.90
C LYS A 189 -1.16 9.93 4.56
N VAL A 190 -0.43 9.41 3.61
CA VAL A 190 -0.92 9.17 2.25
C VAL A 190 -0.85 7.67 1.96
N ASP A 191 -1.96 7.09 1.55
CA ASP A 191 -2.03 5.64 1.39
C ASP A 191 -3.11 5.28 0.37
N ASP A 192 -2.97 4.10 -0.24
CA ASP A 192 -3.95 3.59 -1.20
C ASP A 192 -4.86 2.53 -0.60
N ALA A 193 -4.65 2.15 0.66
CA ALA A 193 -5.35 1.01 1.26
C ALA A 193 -5.98 1.40 2.59
N LEU A 194 -7.10 0.75 2.88
CA LEU A 194 -7.87 1.02 4.10
C LEU A 194 -7.02 0.94 5.37
N PRO A 195 -6.24 -0.13 5.60
CA PRO A 195 -5.49 -0.19 6.86
C PRO A 195 -4.45 0.91 7.01
N GLY A 196 -3.89 1.41 5.90
CA GLY A 196 -2.91 2.49 5.97
C GLY A 196 -3.56 3.83 6.27
N ILE A 197 -4.77 4.06 5.77
CA ILE A 197 -5.52 5.27 6.12
C ILE A 197 -5.89 5.21 7.61
N GLU A 198 -6.32 4.05 8.08
CA GLU A 198 -6.63 3.87 9.50
C GLU A 198 -5.40 4.12 10.37
N GLU A 199 -4.24 3.68 9.92
CA GLU A 199 -3.00 3.96 10.63
C GLU A 199 -2.79 5.45 10.83
N GLY A 200 -3.02 6.23 9.79
CA GLY A 200 -2.87 7.69 9.87
C GLY A 200 -3.86 8.31 10.85
N HIS A 201 -5.13 7.90 10.79
CA HIS A 201 -6.13 8.39 11.74
C HIS A 201 -5.75 8.03 13.18
N ASN A 202 -5.32 6.79 13.38
CA ASN A 202 -4.97 6.35 14.74
C ASN A 202 -3.76 7.08 15.27
N ALA A 203 -2.90 7.59 14.38
CA ALA A 203 -1.76 8.40 14.77
C ALA A 203 -2.10 9.87 15.01
N GLY A 204 -3.32 10.28 14.66
CA GLY A 204 -3.74 11.67 14.84
C GLY A 204 -3.38 12.59 13.70
N MET A 205 -3.20 12.05 12.51
CA MET A 205 -2.72 12.79 11.34
C MET A 205 -3.85 13.08 10.36
N TRP A 206 -3.62 14.04 9.45
CA TRP A 206 -4.46 14.19 8.26
C TRP A 206 -4.25 12.97 7.38
N THR A 207 -5.30 12.50 6.71
CA THR A 207 -5.21 11.31 5.88
C THR A 207 -5.70 11.59 4.48
N VAL A 208 -4.97 11.04 3.50
CA VAL A 208 -5.29 11.17 2.08
C VAL A 208 -5.29 9.77 1.48
N GLY A 209 -6.39 9.39 0.84
CA GLY A 209 -6.52 8.11 0.16
C GLY A 209 -6.35 8.27 -1.34
N LEU A 210 -5.72 7.29 -1.97
CA LEU A 210 -5.46 7.27 -3.40
C LEU A 210 -6.38 6.27 -4.07
N LEU A 211 -7.19 6.75 -5.01
CA LEU A 211 -8.25 5.94 -5.60
C LEU A 211 -7.81 5.06 -6.76
N LEU A 212 -6.96 5.58 -7.64
CA LEU A 212 -6.71 4.91 -8.91
C LEU A 212 -5.38 4.17 -8.99
N SER A 213 -4.40 4.52 -8.15
CA SER A 213 -3.09 3.89 -8.23
C SER A 213 -2.95 2.66 -7.35
N GLY A 214 -3.94 2.36 -6.53
CA GLY A 214 -3.88 1.22 -5.62
C GLY A 214 -4.58 -0.01 -6.17
N ASN A 215 -4.58 -1.07 -5.37
CA ASN A 215 -5.14 -2.33 -5.83
C ASN A 215 -6.67 -2.34 -5.86
N GLU A 216 -7.32 -1.42 -5.17
CA GLU A 216 -8.79 -1.38 -5.19
C GLU A 216 -9.30 -1.03 -6.59
N ALA A 217 -8.61 -0.15 -7.31
CA ALA A 217 -8.98 0.18 -8.68
C ALA A 217 -8.67 -0.97 -9.64
N GLY A 218 -7.63 -1.72 -9.35
CA GLY A 218 -7.27 -2.89 -10.14
C GLY A 218 -6.72 -2.60 -11.52
N LEU A 219 -6.14 -1.42 -11.73
CA LEU A 219 -5.63 -1.01 -13.04
C LEU A 219 -4.12 -1.10 -13.08
N THR A 220 -3.58 -1.62 -14.19
CA THR A 220 -2.16 -1.45 -14.47
C THR A 220 -1.93 0.00 -14.91
N LEU A 221 -0.67 0.42 -14.91
CA LEU A 221 -0.34 1.76 -15.40
C LEU A 221 -0.80 1.93 -16.85
N GLU A 222 -0.57 0.92 -17.69
CA GLU A 222 -0.97 1.00 -19.08
C GLU A 222 -2.49 1.13 -19.20
N GLU A 223 -3.23 0.33 -18.43
CA GLU A 223 -4.69 0.43 -18.44
C GLU A 223 -5.16 1.80 -18.00
N TYR A 224 -4.54 2.34 -16.94
CA TYR A 224 -4.88 3.66 -16.45
C TYR A 224 -4.65 4.74 -17.51
N GLN A 225 -3.51 4.66 -18.20
CA GLN A 225 -3.16 5.66 -19.20
C GLN A 225 -4.07 5.64 -20.42
N HIS A 226 -4.64 4.48 -20.74
CA HIS A 226 -5.46 4.33 -21.95
C HIS A 226 -6.96 4.19 -21.67
N ALA A 227 -7.37 4.19 -20.39
CA ALA A 227 -8.76 3.98 -20.04
C ALA A 227 -9.62 5.18 -20.45
N ASP A 228 -10.85 4.89 -20.83
CA ASP A 228 -11.81 5.98 -21.06
C ASP A 228 -12.35 6.47 -19.72
N ASP A 229 -13.10 7.59 -19.78
CA ASP A 229 -13.61 8.22 -18.57
C ASP A 229 -14.56 7.30 -17.80
N GLN A 230 -15.34 6.51 -18.52
CA GLN A 230 -16.29 5.60 -17.88
C GLN A 230 -15.57 4.52 -17.08
N THR A 231 -14.51 3.96 -17.65
CA THR A 231 -13.69 2.96 -16.97
C THR A 231 -13.03 3.54 -15.73
N LEU A 232 -12.48 4.75 -15.85
CA LEU A 232 -11.85 5.39 -14.70
C LEU A 232 -12.88 5.70 -13.61
N GLN A 233 -14.06 6.15 -14.00
CA GLN A 233 -15.09 6.48 -13.01
C GLN A 233 -15.55 5.23 -12.26
N ALA A 234 -15.70 4.11 -12.98
CA ALA A 234 -16.07 2.86 -12.32
C ALA A 234 -15.00 2.42 -11.33
N ALA A 235 -13.72 2.57 -11.71
CA ALA A 235 -12.62 2.22 -10.82
C ALA A 235 -12.59 3.14 -9.59
N ARG A 236 -12.83 4.44 -9.80
CA ARG A 236 -12.92 5.39 -8.66
C ARG A 236 -13.99 4.97 -7.69
N GLU A 237 -15.17 4.61 -8.21
CA GLU A 237 -16.28 4.23 -7.35
C GLU A 237 -15.99 2.98 -6.54
N ARG A 238 -15.33 1.99 -7.17
CA ARG A 238 -14.94 0.78 -6.43
C ARG A 238 -13.99 1.13 -5.29
N ALA A 239 -12.97 1.91 -5.60
CA ALA A 239 -11.96 2.28 -4.60
C ALA A 239 -12.57 3.15 -3.51
N GLN A 240 -13.42 4.11 -3.89
CA GLN A 240 -14.03 5.00 -2.93
C GLN A 240 -14.93 4.24 -1.95
N ALA A 241 -15.68 3.26 -2.45
CA ALA A 241 -16.54 2.46 -1.58
C ALA A 241 -15.74 1.80 -0.46
N LYS A 242 -14.54 1.33 -0.79
CA LYS A 242 -13.68 0.69 0.20
C LYS A 242 -13.01 1.71 1.11
N LEU A 243 -12.36 2.71 0.54
CA LEU A 243 -11.55 3.63 1.32
C LEU A 243 -12.39 4.57 2.18
N GLN A 244 -13.63 4.85 1.75
CA GLN A 244 -14.52 5.70 2.53
C GLN A 244 -14.80 5.12 3.92
N GLN A 245 -14.66 3.82 4.09
CA GLN A 245 -14.87 3.19 5.39
C GLN A 245 -13.91 3.73 6.45
N ALA A 246 -12.74 4.20 6.06
CA ALA A 246 -11.78 4.81 7.00
C ALA A 246 -11.99 6.30 7.15
N LYS A 247 -12.93 6.90 6.44
CA LYS A 247 -13.25 8.33 6.52
C LYS A 247 -12.02 9.20 6.34
N PRO A 248 -11.28 9.04 5.23
CA PRO A 248 -10.11 9.88 5.01
C PRO A 248 -10.52 11.35 4.85
N HIS A 249 -9.61 12.25 5.17
CA HIS A 249 -9.89 13.66 5.01
C HIS A 249 -10.02 14.04 3.53
N TYR A 250 -9.24 13.39 2.67
CA TYR A 250 -9.29 13.63 1.22
C TYR A 250 -9.13 12.33 0.45
N LEU A 251 -9.79 12.27 -0.70
CA LEU A 251 -9.60 11.19 -1.67
C LEU A 251 -9.20 11.84 -2.99
N ILE A 252 -8.10 11.36 -3.57
CA ILE A 252 -7.60 11.86 -4.85
C ILE A 252 -7.25 10.66 -5.74
N ASP A 253 -7.05 10.92 -7.02
CA ASP A 253 -6.79 9.81 -7.94
C ASP A 253 -5.43 9.17 -7.70
N THR A 254 -4.37 9.98 -7.75
CA THR A 254 -3.01 9.49 -7.55
C THR A 254 -2.21 10.55 -6.81
N VAL A 255 -0.97 10.21 -6.49
CA VAL A 255 -0.07 11.15 -5.80
C VAL A 255 0.15 12.43 -6.60
N ALA A 256 -0.07 12.38 -7.92
CA ALA A 256 0.07 13.59 -8.75
C ALA A 256 -0.85 14.71 -8.29
N ASP A 257 -1.97 14.38 -7.66
CA ASP A 257 -2.94 15.37 -7.20
C ASP A 257 -2.68 15.85 -5.76
N LEU A 258 -1.64 15.33 -5.12
CA LEU A 258 -1.39 15.65 -3.73
C LEU A 258 -1.04 17.12 -3.46
N PRO A 259 -0.28 17.80 -4.33
CA PRO A 259 0.07 19.19 -4.01
C PRO A 259 -1.13 20.09 -3.74
N ALA A 260 -2.22 19.96 -4.47
CA ALA A 260 -3.42 20.77 -4.23
C ALA A 260 -4.04 20.46 -2.87
N VAL A 261 -4.03 19.19 -2.47
CA VAL A 261 -4.56 18.79 -1.16
C VAL A 261 -3.67 19.33 -0.05
N LEU A 262 -2.35 19.28 -0.22
CA LEU A 262 -1.45 19.82 0.81
C LEU A 262 -1.68 21.31 0.97
N ALA A 263 -1.94 22.04 -0.12
CA ALA A 263 -2.26 23.45 -0.02
C ALA A 263 -3.53 23.68 0.80
N GLN A 264 -4.54 22.85 0.61
CA GLN A 264 -5.77 22.96 1.41
C GLN A 264 -5.51 22.66 2.88
N ILE A 265 -4.73 21.61 3.16
CA ILE A 265 -4.40 21.26 4.55
C ILE A 265 -3.63 22.40 5.22
N GLU A 266 -2.70 23.02 4.49
CA GLU A 266 -1.96 24.17 5.03
C GLU A 266 -2.91 25.29 5.43
N GLN A 267 -3.87 25.61 4.58
CA GLN A 267 -4.85 26.64 4.90
C GLN A 267 -5.68 26.28 6.13
N ARG A 268 -6.08 25.01 6.22
CA ARG A 268 -6.85 24.55 7.37
C ARG A 268 -6.04 24.63 8.66
N LEU A 269 -4.77 24.25 8.61
CA LEU A 269 -3.88 24.35 9.78
C LEU A 269 -3.71 25.81 10.19
N LEU A 270 -3.51 26.71 9.23
CA LEU A 270 -3.36 28.13 9.53
C LEU A 270 -4.63 28.73 10.11
N ALA A 271 -5.78 28.16 9.77
CA ALA A 271 -7.07 28.60 10.32
C ALA A 271 -7.36 27.97 11.68
N GLY A 272 -6.45 27.17 12.21
CA GLY A 272 -6.62 26.56 13.52
C GLY A 272 -7.35 25.23 13.52
N GLU A 273 -7.63 24.67 12.34
CA GLU A 273 -8.28 23.37 12.28
C GLU A 273 -7.30 22.24 12.59
N ARG A 274 -7.85 21.13 13.04
CA ARG A 274 -7.06 19.92 13.36
C ARG A 274 -7.69 18.70 12.70
N PRO A 275 -6.90 17.64 12.43
CA PRO A 275 -7.47 16.43 11.83
C PRO A 275 -8.41 15.68 12.79
#